data_1e7239c543417dcef5777d1bb05efc24
#
_entry.id   1e7239c543417dcef5777d1bb05efc24
#
_cell.length_a   1.000
_cell.length_b   1.000
_cell.length_c   1.000
_cell.angle_alpha   90.00
_cell.angle_beta   90.00
_cell.angle_gamma   90.00
#
_symmetry.space_group_name_H-M   'P 1'
#
loop_
_entity.id
_entity.type
_entity.pdbx_description
1 polymer ?
#
loop_
_entity_poly.entity_id
_entity_poly.type
_entity_poly.pdbx_seq_one_letter_code
_entity_poly.pdbx_strand_id
1 'polypeptide(L)'
;MEKSKNNSILKNFIWRFAERCGAQLVTFIVSIALARILTPEDYGQIALITVFTTIMQVFVDSGLGTALIQKKDADDLDFSSVFYFNFVVCLVLYAIMFMVAPIIAAFYNDFSLTPIIRVISLTIVISGVKGIQQSYVSRNMLFKRFFYATLGGTVFSAFLGIGLAYAGFGVWAIVAQQLSNTAIDTLILWLTVKWRPKKMFSWERLKGLLSFGWKMLASALLDTLYGNICSLIIGKMYSSADLAYYNQGDKFPSVIANNINTSIDSVLLPTMAGVQDDSSRVKAMTRRAIKTSTYIMAPLMMGLAFCAEPIVR
;
A
#
# COMPACT_ATOMS: atom_id res chain seq x y z
N MET A 1 12.79 34.78 6.72
CA MET A 1 12.66 33.40 7.19
C MET A 1 11.44 32.67 6.60
N GLU A 2 10.32 33.32 6.41
CA GLU A 2 9.09 32.73 5.89
C GLU A 2 9.17 32.26 4.41
N LYS A 3 9.81 33.01 3.52
CA LYS A 3 10.04 32.62 2.12
C LYS A 3 10.90 31.37 1.95
N SER A 4 11.88 31.14 2.82
CA SER A 4 12.74 29.95 2.81
C SER A 4 11.96 28.69 3.25
N LYS A 5 11.06 28.82 4.22
CA LYS A 5 10.20 27.74 4.73
C LYS A 5 9.15 27.33 3.68
N ASN A 6 8.56 28.30 2.99
CA ASN A 6 7.59 28.07 1.92
C ASN A 6 8.22 27.35 0.70
N ASN A 7 9.44 27.75 0.31
CA ASN A 7 10.17 27.07 -0.77
C ASN A 7 10.54 25.63 -0.42
N SER A 8 10.82 25.33 0.86
CA SER A 8 11.10 23.97 1.32
C SER A 8 9.84 23.09 1.28
N ILE A 9 8.69 23.62 1.68
CA ILE A 9 7.40 22.89 1.64
C ILE A 9 7.01 22.58 0.20
N LEU A 10 7.07 23.56 -0.69
CA LEU A 10 6.74 23.40 -2.11
C LEU A 10 7.67 22.36 -2.78
N LYS A 11 8.98 22.41 -2.49
CA LYS A 11 9.95 21.43 -3.00
C LYS A 11 9.64 20.01 -2.53
N ASN A 12 9.28 19.84 -1.27
CA ASN A 12 8.90 18.55 -0.71
C ASN A 12 7.61 18.02 -1.32
N PHE A 13 6.63 18.90 -1.57
CA PHE A 13 5.39 18.55 -2.26
C PHE A 13 5.67 18.07 -3.70
N ILE A 14 6.51 18.79 -4.44
CA ILE A 14 6.88 18.41 -5.82
C ILE A 14 7.55 17.03 -5.84
N TRP A 15 8.48 16.75 -4.91
CA TRP A 15 9.12 15.43 -4.83
C TRP A 15 8.12 14.31 -4.51
N ARG A 16 7.16 14.58 -3.62
CA ARG A 16 6.13 13.58 -3.26
C ARG A 16 5.15 13.33 -4.40
N PHE A 17 4.77 14.40 -5.11
CA PHE A 17 3.92 14.31 -6.29
C PHE A 17 4.63 13.55 -7.43
N ALA A 18 5.87 13.91 -7.73
CA ALA A 18 6.67 13.25 -8.76
C ALA A 18 6.90 11.75 -8.45
N GLU A 19 7.12 11.40 -7.19
CA GLU A 19 7.23 10.00 -6.75
C GLU A 19 5.96 9.23 -7.05
N ARG A 20 4.80 9.74 -6.62
CA ARG A 20 3.52 9.06 -6.82
C ARG A 20 3.15 8.94 -8.30
N CYS A 21 3.22 10.03 -9.03
CA CYS A 21 2.91 10.03 -10.46
C CYS A 21 3.88 9.16 -11.26
N GLY A 22 5.17 9.27 -10.99
CA GLY A 22 6.19 8.46 -11.67
C GLY A 22 6.02 6.96 -11.41
N ALA A 23 5.85 6.56 -10.15
CA ALA A 23 5.60 5.16 -9.81
C ALA A 23 4.30 4.64 -10.43
N GLN A 24 3.23 5.44 -10.41
CA GLN A 24 1.94 5.07 -10.99
C GLN A 24 2.03 4.87 -12.51
N LEU A 25 2.73 5.77 -13.22
CA LEU A 25 2.95 5.65 -14.68
C LEU A 25 3.74 4.39 -15.02
N VAL A 26 4.84 4.12 -14.32
CA VAL A 26 5.62 2.89 -14.56
C VAL A 26 4.78 1.65 -14.27
N THR A 27 4.07 1.60 -13.14
CA THR A 27 3.20 0.48 -12.78
C THR A 27 2.09 0.27 -13.82
N PHE A 28 1.53 1.35 -14.36
CA PHE A 28 0.51 1.28 -15.40
C PHE A 28 1.06 0.66 -16.69
N ILE A 29 2.21 1.14 -17.17
CA ILE A 29 2.88 0.59 -18.36
C ILE A 29 3.20 -0.90 -18.17
N VAL A 30 3.75 -1.26 -17.00
CA VAL A 30 4.07 -2.65 -16.67
C VAL A 30 2.82 -3.52 -16.62
N SER A 31 1.73 -3.01 -16.03
CA SER A 31 0.48 -3.77 -15.97
C SER A 31 -0.11 -4.07 -17.34
N ILE A 32 0.02 -3.13 -18.30
CA ILE A 32 -0.38 -3.38 -19.70
C ILE A 32 0.55 -4.42 -20.35
N ALA A 33 1.86 -4.30 -20.19
CA ALA A 33 2.81 -5.23 -20.75
C ALA A 33 2.58 -6.66 -20.24
N LEU A 34 2.43 -6.82 -18.92
CA LEU A 34 2.17 -8.13 -18.32
C LEU A 34 0.80 -8.68 -18.70
N ALA A 35 -0.24 -7.84 -18.81
CA ALA A 35 -1.58 -8.28 -19.22
C ALA A 35 -1.63 -8.85 -20.65
N ARG A 36 -0.68 -8.48 -21.50
CA ARG A 36 -0.56 -9.04 -22.86
C ARG A 36 0.23 -10.35 -22.93
N ILE A 37 0.98 -10.68 -21.87
CA ILE A 37 1.88 -11.84 -21.87
C ILE A 37 1.33 -12.96 -21.01
N LEU A 38 0.75 -12.61 -19.85
CA LEU A 38 0.27 -13.56 -18.83
C LEU A 38 -1.18 -13.93 -19.06
N THR A 39 -1.55 -15.12 -18.59
CA THR A 39 -2.92 -15.61 -18.69
C THR A 39 -3.84 -15.01 -17.62
N PRO A 40 -5.17 -14.99 -17.82
CA PRO A 40 -6.12 -14.60 -16.78
C PRO A 40 -5.99 -15.44 -15.51
N GLU A 41 -5.64 -16.73 -15.65
CA GLU A 41 -5.44 -17.65 -14.53
C GLU A 41 -4.27 -17.22 -13.64
N ASP A 42 -3.14 -16.80 -14.24
CA ASP A 42 -1.98 -16.26 -13.51
C ASP A 42 -2.38 -15.03 -12.68
N TYR A 43 -3.17 -14.14 -13.26
CA TYR A 43 -3.69 -12.96 -12.57
C TYR A 43 -4.68 -13.33 -11.47
N GLY A 44 -5.50 -14.34 -11.68
CA GLY A 44 -6.45 -14.85 -10.69
C GLY A 44 -5.75 -15.42 -9.47
N GLN A 45 -4.69 -16.22 -9.65
CA GLN A 45 -3.89 -16.75 -8.56
C GLN A 45 -3.26 -15.62 -7.73
N ILE A 46 -2.68 -14.62 -8.38
CA ILE A 46 -2.13 -13.44 -7.67
C ILE A 46 -3.23 -12.66 -6.96
N ALA A 47 -4.40 -12.51 -7.55
CA ALA A 47 -5.52 -11.79 -6.93
C ALA A 47 -5.97 -12.47 -5.63
N LEU A 48 -6.11 -13.82 -5.62
CA LEU A 48 -6.40 -14.59 -4.42
C LEU A 48 -5.37 -14.37 -3.32
N ILE A 49 -4.09 -14.45 -3.66
CA ILE A 49 -2.99 -14.30 -2.71
C ILE A 49 -2.89 -12.86 -2.19
N THR A 50 -3.14 -11.88 -3.07
CA THR A 50 -3.08 -10.46 -2.71
C THR A 50 -4.06 -10.10 -1.61
N VAL A 51 -5.25 -10.72 -1.55
CA VAL A 51 -6.21 -10.48 -0.47
C VAL A 51 -5.58 -10.82 0.88
N PHE A 52 -4.97 -12.00 1.01
CA PHE A 52 -4.35 -12.43 2.26
C PHE A 52 -3.12 -11.59 2.62
N THR A 53 -2.28 -11.29 1.65
CA THR A 53 -1.10 -10.44 1.90
C THR A 53 -1.49 -9.01 2.25
N THR A 54 -2.58 -8.46 1.67
CA THR A 54 -3.10 -7.13 2.02
C THR A 54 -3.62 -7.09 3.46
N ILE A 55 -4.36 -8.13 3.88
CA ILE A 55 -4.82 -8.25 5.27
C ILE A 55 -3.62 -8.30 6.23
N MET A 56 -2.58 -9.08 5.90
CA MET A 56 -1.37 -9.14 6.73
C MET A 56 -0.59 -7.82 6.73
N GLN A 57 -0.59 -7.09 5.60
CA GLN A 57 0.06 -5.79 5.50
C GLN A 57 -0.56 -4.76 6.46
N VAL A 58 -1.85 -4.83 6.76
CA VAL A 58 -2.50 -3.97 7.76
C VAL A 58 -1.85 -4.13 9.14
N PHE A 59 -1.49 -5.35 9.52
CA PHE A 59 -0.77 -5.61 10.76
C PHE A 59 0.67 -5.07 10.74
N VAL A 60 1.34 -5.13 9.58
CA VAL A 60 2.68 -4.55 9.40
C VAL A 60 2.64 -3.04 9.59
N ASP A 61 1.64 -2.39 9.00
CA ASP A 61 1.47 -0.94 9.10
C ASP A 61 0.98 -0.52 10.49
N SER A 62 0.28 -1.39 11.20
CA SER A 62 -0.14 -1.43 12.63
C SER A 62 -0.46 -0.08 13.32
N GLY A 63 -0.52 1.03 12.58
CA GLY A 63 -0.69 2.38 13.13
C GLY A 63 0.49 2.91 13.96
N LEU A 64 1.48 2.06 14.29
CA LEU A 64 2.65 2.47 15.09
C LEU A 64 3.55 3.46 14.34
N GLY A 65 3.69 3.29 13.02
CA GLY A 65 4.38 4.26 12.17
C GLY A 65 3.74 5.64 12.22
N THR A 66 2.41 5.70 12.12
CA THR A 66 1.62 6.94 12.25
C THR A 66 1.73 7.53 13.66
N ALA A 67 1.67 6.70 14.71
CA ALA A 67 1.85 7.12 16.08
C ALA A 67 3.24 7.76 16.31
N LEU A 68 4.31 7.19 15.74
CA LEU A 68 5.66 7.77 15.79
C LEU A 68 5.75 9.12 15.07
N ILE A 69 5.06 9.28 13.94
CA ILE A 69 5.04 10.55 13.20
C ILE A 69 4.33 11.64 14.02
N GLN A 70 3.24 11.29 14.71
CA GLN A 70 2.41 12.22 15.49
C GLN A 70 3.00 12.57 16.86
N LYS A 71 3.79 11.67 17.48
CA LYS A 71 4.40 11.90 18.78
C LYS A 71 5.40 13.07 18.70
N LYS A 72 5.15 14.17 19.43
CA LYS A 72 5.99 15.39 19.39
C LYS A 72 7.45 15.10 19.74
N ASP A 73 7.70 14.35 20.80
CA ASP A 73 9.02 14.07 21.39
C ASP A 73 9.50 12.64 21.11
N ALA A 74 9.21 12.10 19.90
CA ALA A 74 9.70 10.78 19.53
C ALA A 74 11.22 10.80 19.31
N ASP A 75 11.92 9.97 20.07
CA ASP A 75 13.37 9.83 20.10
C ASP A 75 13.85 8.49 19.50
N ASP A 76 15.16 8.27 19.48
CA ASP A 76 15.77 7.04 18.95
C ASP A 76 15.30 5.79 19.72
N LEU A 77 14.92 5.92 21.00
CA LEU A 77 14.42 4.82 21.82
C LEU A 77 13.02 4.39 21.35
N ASP A 78 12.14 5.37 21.05
CA ASP A 78 10.81 5.10 20.51
C ASP A 78 10.91 4.39 19.15
N PHE A 79 11.71 4.95 18.21
CA PHE A 79 11.91 4.37 16.89
C PHE A 79 12.52 2.96 16.95
N SER A 80 13.52 2.74 17.82
CA SER A 80 14.15 1.42 17.95
C SER A 80 13.21 0.41 18.58
N SER A 81 12.44 0.80 19.61
CA SER A 81 11.47 -0.09 20.26
C SER A 81 10.37 -0.53 19.30
N VAL A 82 9.82 0.40 18.51
CA VAL A 82 8.82 0.07 17.48
C VAL A 82 9.42 -0.79 16.37
N PHE A 83 10.68 -0.54 15.95
CA PHE A 83 11.35 -1.36 14.96
C PHE A 83 11.45 -2.82 15.39
N TYR A 84 11.99 -3.10 16.58
CA TYR A 84 12.16 -4.48 17.05
C TYR A 84 10.80 -5.17 17.26
N PHE A 85 9.83 -4.47 17.83
CA PHE A 85 8.49 -5.02 17.98
C PHE A 85 7.85 -5.36 16.63
N ASN A 86 7.86 -4.42 15.67
CA ASN A 86 7.27 -4.61 14.35
C ASN A 86 7.99 -5.75 13.58
N PHE A 87 9.31 -5.84 13.69
CA PHE A 87 10.07 -6.91 13.07
C PHE A 87 9.67 -8.29 13.61
N VAL A 88 9.52 -8.42 14.94
CA VAL A 88 9.04 -9.67 15.56
C VAL A 88 7.61 -10.00 15.12
N VAL A 89 6.71 -9.01 15.10
CA VAL A 89 5.34 -9.20 14.60
C VAL A 89 5.34 -9.68 13.15
N CYS A 90 6.15 -9.08 12.30
CA CYS A 90 6.26 -9.50 10.89
C CYS A 90 6.78 -10.93 10.72
N LEU A 91 7.75 -11.35 11.55
CA LEU A 91 8.24 -12.74 11.56
C LEU A 91 7.14 -13.71 12.00
N VAL A 92 6.38 -13.37 13.02
CA VAL A 92 5.24 -14.19 13.48
C VAL A 92 4.16 -14.27 12.40
N LEU A 93 3.81 -13.15 11.76
CA LEU A 93 2.84 -13.14 10.67
C LEU A 93 3.32 -13.97 9.47
N TYR A 94 4.60 -13.87 9.13
CA TYR A 94 5.19 -14.73 8.08
C TYR A 94 5.11 -16.20 8.43
N ALA A 95 5.44 -16.58 9.68
CA ALA A 95 5.34 -17.95 10.14
C ALA A 95 3.89 -18.46 10.09
N ILE A 96 2.92 -17.62 10.50
CA ILE A 96 1.49 -17.95 10.39
C ILE A 96 1.10 -18.17 8.93
N MET A 97 1.47 -17.26 8.02
CA MET A 97 1.17 -17.40 6.59
C MET A 97 1.83 -18.63 5.98
N PHE A 98 3.07 -18.95 6.38
CA PHE A 98 3.77 -20.14 5.91
C PHE A 98 3.06 -21.45 6.32
N MET A 99 2.53 -21.50 7.56
CA MET A 99 1.77 -22.65 8.07
C MET A 99 0.35 -22.73 7.49
N VAL A 100 -0.30 -21.59 7.29
CA VAL A 100 -1.68 -21.52 6.77
C VAL A 100 -1.73 -21.65 5.25
N ALA A 101 -0.62 -21.44 4.53
CA ALA A 101 -0.56 -21.52 3.07
C ALA A 101 -1.19 -22.81 2.47
N PRO A 102 -0.92 -24.03 2.97
CA PRO A 102 -1.57 -25.24 2.44
C PRO A 102 -3.07 -25.28 2.73
N ILE A 103 -3.54 -24.67 3.83
CA ILE A 103 -4.97 -24.61 4.17
C ILE A 103 -5.69 -23.66 3.19
N ILE A 104 -5.07 -22.53 2.86
CA ILE A 104 -5.60 -21.59 1.85
C ILE A 104 -5.65 -22.30 0.48
N ALA A 105 -4.59 -22.98 0.09
CA ALA A 105 -4.52 -23.70 -1.17
C ALA A 105 -5.62 -24.80 -1.25
N ALA A 106 -5.82 -25.54 -0.18
CA ALA A 106 -6.90 -26.54 -0.10
C ALA A 106 -8.29 -25.89 -0.14
N PHE A 107 -8.47 -24.74 0.51
CA PHE A 107 -9.74 -24.00 0.48
C PHE A 107 -10.14 -23.58 -0.94
N TYR A 108 -9.18 -23.17 -1.77
CA TYR A 108 -9.41 -22.80 -3.17
C TYR A 108 -9.27 -23.96 -4.16
N ASN A 109 -8.96 -25.19 -3.69
CA ASN A 109 -8.70 -26.39 -4.51
C ASN A 109 -7.55 -26.20 -5.52
N ASP A 110 -6.57 -25.35 -5.21
CA ASP A 110 -5.40 -25.10 -6.04
C ASP A 110 -4.11 -25.20 -5.22
N PHE A 111 -3.48 -26.36 -5.24
CA PHE A 111 -2.25 -26.60 -4.48
C PHE A 111 -1.03 -25.84 -5.00
N SER A 112 -1.09 -25.32 -6.23
CA SER A 112 -0.03 -24.48 -6.79
C SER A 112 0.13 -23.15 -6.02
N LEU A 113 -0.92 -22.70 -5.31
CA LEU A 113 -0.89 -21.50 -4.47
C LEU A 113 0.04 -21.61 -3.27
N THR A 114 0.28 -22.83 -2.75
CA THR A 114 1.10 -23.01 -1.53
C THR A 114 2.51 -22.41 -1.64
N PRO A 115 3.34 -22.76 -2.64
CA PRO A 115 4.67 -22.17 -2.77
C PRO A 115 4.61 -20.68 -3.08
N ILE A 116 3.61 -20.23 -3.83
CA ILE A 116 3.44 -18.83 -4.19
C ILE A 116 3.14 -18.00 -2.93
N ILE A 117 2.19 -18.43 -2.09
CA ILE A 117 1.86 -17.77 -0.82
C ILE A 117 3.09 -17.66 0.07
N ARG A 118 3.86 -18.74 0.20
CA ARG A 118 5.07 -18.77 1.04
C ARG A 118 6.12 -17.76 0.58
N VAL A 119 6.37 -17.68 -0.73
CA VAL A 119 7.38 -16.78 -1.27
C VAL A 119 6.91 -15.34 -1.23
N ILE A 120 5.66 -15.04 -1.64
CA ILE A 120 5.17 -13.66 -1.64
C ILE A 120 5.02 -13.09 -0.22
N SER A 121 4.74 -13.94 0.77
CA SER A 121 4.64 -13.53 2.18
C SER A 121 5.97 -13.02 2.75
N LEU A 122 7.12 -13.27 2.11
CA LEU A 122 8.39 -12.63 2.47
C LEU A 122 8.31 -11.11 2.35
N THR A 123 7.43 -10.58 1.51
CA THR A 123 7.19 -9.13 1.43
C THR A 123 6.75 -8.53 2.76
N ILE A 124 6.07 -9.30 3.62
CA ILE A 124 5.64 -8.88 4.96
C ILE A 124 6.86 -8.56 5.83
N VAL A 125 7.85 -9.45 5.84
CA VAL A 125 9.09 -9.27 6.63
C VAL A 125 9.90 -8.09 6.10
N ILE A 126 10.04 -7.99 4.77
CA ILE A 126 10.77 -6.90 4.13
C ILE A 126 10.07 -5.56 4.40
N SER A 127 8.73 -5.52 4.32
CA SER A 127 7.92 -4.33 4.62
C SER A 127 8.03 -3.92 6.09
N GLY A 128 8.10 -4.89 7.02
CA GLY A 128 8.33 -4.61 8.43
C GLY A 128 9.65 -3.89 8.70
N VAL A 129 10.71 -4.32 8.01
CA VAL A 129 12.02 -3.65 8.06
C VAL A 129 11.97 -2.25 7.44
N LYS A 130 11.17 -2.06 6.39
CA LYS A 130 11.02 -0.78 5.68
C LYS A 130 10.18 0.24 6.45
N GLY A 131 9.10 -0.18 7.12
CA GLY A 131 8.06 0.70 7.66
C GLY A 131 8.58 1.78 8.60
N ILE A 132 9.55 1.46 9.46
CA ILE A 132 10.15 2.44 10.38
C ILE A 132 11.04 3.46 9.65
N GLN A 133 11.75 3.04 8.62
CA GLN A 133 12.50 3.98 7.75
C GLN A 133 11.54 4.96 7.06
N GLN A 134 10.40 4.47 6.60
CA GLN A 134 9.37 5.33 6.00
C GLN A 134 8.81 6.34 7.01
N SER A 135 8.53 5.91 8.25
CA SER A 135 8.07 6.80 9.33
C SER A 135 9.12 7.88 9.65
N TYR A 136 10.40 7.50 9.71
CA TYR A 136 11.49 8.44 9.93
C TYR A 136 11.62 9.47 8.79
N VAL A 137 11.54 9.02 7.53
CA VAL A 137 11.60 9.88 6.34
C VAL A 137 10.40 10.82 6.29
N SER A 138 9.19 10.33 6.59
CA SER A 138 7.97 11.13 6.63
C SER A 138 8.02 12.22 7.71
N ARG A 139 8.45 11.85 8.94
CA ARG A 139 8.60 12.79 10.06
C ARG A 139 9.60 13.90 9.75
N ASN A 140 10.74 13.56 9.13
CA ASN A 140 11.79 14.50 8.79
C ASN A 140 11.60 15.19 7.43
N MET A 141 10.48 14.96 6.74
CA MET A 141 10.16 15.52 5.42
C MET A 141 11.22 15.27 4.34
N LEU A 142 11.88 14.10 4.38
CA LEU A 142 12.96 13.73 3.45
C LEU A 142 12.42 13.06 2.17
N PHE A 143 11.37 13.61 1.57
CA PHE A 143 10.59 12.98 0.47
C PHE A 143 11.40 12.68 -0.80
N LYS A 144 12.49 13.39 -1.04
CA LYS A 144 13.43 13.06 -2.13
C LYS A 144 13.95 11.62 -2.04
N ARG A 145 14.10 11.07 -0.82
CA ARG A 145 14.55 9.68 -0.62
C ARG A 145 13.48 8.67 -0.99
N PHE A 146 12.20 8.99 -0.73
CA PHE A 146 11.10 8.17 -1.22
C PHE A 146 11.07 8.11 -2.73
N PHE A 147 11.26 9.24 -3.41
CA PHE A 147 11.29 9.28 -4.88
C PHE A 147 12.31 8.29 -5.45
N TYR A 148 13.55 8.32 -4.98
CA TYR A 148 14.57 7.39 -5.48
C TYR A 148 14.32 5.94 -5.08
N ALA A 149 13.83 5.67 -3.88
CA ALA A 149 13.54 4.33 -3.41
C ALA A 149 12.38 3.72 -4.21
N THR A 150 11.25 4.42 -4.26
CA THR A 150 10.04 3.93 -4.92
C THR A 150 10.23 3.78 -6.43
N LEU A 151 10.80 4.80 -7.12
CA LEU A 151 11.05 4.69 -8.55
C LEU A 151 12.13 3.65 -8.87
N GLY A 152 13.22 3.61 -8.11
CA GLY A 152 14.26 2.62 -8.30
C GLY A 152 13.73 1.19 -8.15
N GLY A 153 12.95 0.93 -7.10
CA GLY A 153 12.27 -0.34 -6.89
C GLY A 153 11.30 -0.69 -8.02
N THR A 154 10.44 0.26 -8.39
CA THR A 154 9.42 0.05 -9.42
C THR A 154 10.02 -0.19 -10.80
N VAL A 155 11.03 0.60 -11.20
CA VAL A 155 11.66 0.44 -12.52
C VAL A 155 12.44 -0.87 -12.61
N PHE A 156 13.23 -1.20 -11.59
CA PHE A 156 13.98 -2.46 -11.60
C PHE A 156 13.04 -3.67 -11.60
N SER A 157 12.02 -3.67 -10.75
CA SER A 157 11.05 -4.75 -10.69
C SER A 157 10.23 -4.89 -11.98
N ALA A 158 9.99 -3.77 -12.69
CA ALA A 158 9.36 -3.77 -13.99
C ALA A 158 10.16 -4.59 -15.02
N PHE A 159 11.47 -4.31 -15.13
CA PHE A 159 12.34 -5.06 -16.04
C PHE A 159 12.42 -6.54 -15.67
N LEU A 160 12.55 -6.83 -14.38
CA LEU A 160 12.60 -8.22 -13.89
C LEU A 160 11.29 -8.97 -14.19
N GLY A 161 10.14 -8.37 -13.85
CA GLY A 161 8.83 -8.97 -14.06
C GLY A 161 8.51 -9.21 -15.53
N ILE A 162 8.76 -8.21 -16.39
CA ILE A 162 8.56 -8.34 -17.83
C ILE A 162 9.51 -9.40 -18.42
N GLY A 163 10.79 -9.38 -18.03
CA GLY A 163 11.78 -10.37 -18.50
C GLY A 163 11.39 -11.80 -18.14
N LEU A 164 10.95 -12.04 -16.89
CA LEU A 164 10.49 -13.37 -16.45
C LEU A 164 9.17 -13.78 -17.14
N ALA A 165 8.26 -12.83 -17.39
CA ALA A 165 7.03 -13.12 -18.13
C ALA A 165 7.33 -13.58 -19.57
N TYR A 166 8.23 -12.90 -20.29
CA TYR A 166 8.68 -13.32 -21.60
C TYR A 166 9.43 -14.66 -21.58
N ALA A 167 10.11 -14.99 -20.49
CA ALA A 167 10.78 -16.29 -20.31
C ALA A 167 9.79 -17.42 -19.95
N GLY A 168 8.48 -17.15 -19.85
CA GLY A 168 7.44 -18.16 -19.64
C GLY A 168 7.26 -18.60 -18.20
N PHE A 169 7.70 -17.81 -17.21
CA PHE A 169 7.54 -18.15 -15.79
C PHE A 169 6.11 -17.92 -15.24
N GLY A 170 5.14 -17.46 -16.05
CA GLY A 170 3.74 -17.29 -15.66
C GLY A 170 3.60 -16.44 -14.38
N VAL A 171 2.83 -16.96 -13.41
CA VAL A 171 2.55 -16.29 -12.13
C VAL A 171 3.82 -15.89 -11.36
N TRP A 172 4.92 -16.66 -11.50
CA TRP A 172 6.18 -16.36 -10.83
C TRP A 172 6.82 -15.06 -11.27
N ALA A 173 6.52 -14.59 -12.49
CA ALA A 173 6.95 -13.27 -12.96
C ALA A 173 6.37 -12.14 -12.11
N ILE A 174 5.08 -12.24 -11.73
CA ILE A 174 4.43 -11.24 -10.86
C ILE A 174 4.95 -11.36 -9.43
N VAL A 175 5.14 -12.57 -8.93
CA VAL A 175 5.71 -12.80 -7.58
C VAL A 175 7.11 -12.19 -7.46
N ALA A 176 7.98 -12.47 -8.42
CA ALA A 176 9.33 -11.92 -8.47
C ALA A 176 9.32 -10.38 -8.61
N GLN A 177 8.40 -9.84 -9.42
CA GLN A 177 8.21 -8.40 -9.55
C GLN A 177 7.84 -7.74 -8.21
N GLN A 178 6.84 -8.28 -7.51
CA GLN A 178 6.39 -7.70 -6.23
C GLN A 178 7.47 -7.81 -5.14
N LEU A 179 8.11 -8.97 -5.05
CA LEU A 179 9.17 -9.21 -4.06
C LEU A 179 10.38 -8.32 -4.32
N SER A 180 10.85 -8.25 -5.58
CA SER A 180 11.98 -7.40 -5.94
C SER A 180 11.68 -5.91 -5.76
N ASN A 181 10.45 -5.46 -6.08
CA ASN A 181 10.04 -4.08 -5.84
C ASN A 181 10.18 -3.72 -4.35
N THR A 182 9.58 -4.53 -3.48
CA THR A 182 9.64 -4.31 -2.03
C THR A 182 11.07 -4.40 -1.49
N ALA A 183 11.86 -5.36 -1.98
CA ALA A 183 13.24 -5.55 -1.54
C ALA A 183 14.16 -4.39 -1.96
N ILE A 184 14.07 -3.94 -3.21
CA ILE A 184 14.92 -2.86 -3.72
C ILE A 184 14.51 -1.50 -3.15
N ASP A 185 13.21 -1.22 -3.04
CA ASP A 185 12.72 -0.02 -2.35
C ASP A 185 13.24 0.03 -0.91
N THR A 186 13.17 -1.09 -0.18
CA THR A 186 13.73 -1.22 1.16
C THR A 186 15.24 -0.98 1.17
N LEU A 187 15.98 -1.63 0.27
CA LEU A 187 17.43 -1.50 0.17
C LEU A 187 17.86 -0.06 -0.08
N ILE A 188 17.24 0.62 -1.07
CA ILE A 188 17.57 2.01 -1.38
C ILE A 188 17.24 2.92 -0.20
N LEU A 189 16.11 2.71 0.50
CA LEU A 189 15.77 3.46 1.70
C LEU A 189 16.84 3.25 2.79
N TRP A 190 17.25 2.02 3.03
CA TRP A 190 18.28 1.69 4.00
C TRP A 190 19.65 2.28 3.63
N LEU A 191 20.01 2.34 2.38
CA LEU A 191 21.27 2.94 1.93
C LEU A 191 21.24 4.48 2.02
N THR A 192 20.08 5.09 1.75
CA THR A 192 19.95 6.56 1.67
C THR A 192 19.61 7.21 3.00
N VAL A 193 18.85 6.55 3.88
CA VAL A 193 18.50 7.03 5.22
C VAL A 193 19.63 6.70 6.19
N LYS A 194 20.12 7.69 6.91
CA LYS A 194 21.25 7.51 7.86
C LYS A 194 20.82 6.90 9.20
N TRP A 195 19.54 6.98 9.56
CA TRP A 195 19.04 6.43 10.81
C TRP A 195 19.15 4.90 10.80
N ARG A 196 19.57 4.33 11.94
CA ARG A 196 19.65 2.89 12.17
C ARG A 196 19.09 2.56 13.54
N PRO A 197 18.39 1.41 13.70
CA PRO A 197 17.92 0.98 15.01
C PRO A 197 19.09 0.75 15.95
N LYS A 198 19.01 1.34 17.13
CA LYS A 198 19.96 1.12 18.21
C LYS A 198 19.52 -0.06 19.05
N LYS A 199 20.45 -0.73 19.73
CA LYS A 199 20.14 -1.86 20.64
C LYS A 199 19.48 -1.36 21.93
N MET A 200 18.31 -0.75 21.81
CA MET A 200 17.53 -0.16 22.91
C MET A 200 16.07 -0.55 22.72
N PHE A 201 15.42 -0.92 23.82
CA PHE A 201 14.00 -1.29 23.81
C PHE A 201 13.33 -0.84 25.10
N SER A 202 12.16 -0.22 25.00
CA SER A 202 11.33 0.17 26.15
C SER A 202 9.88 -0.29 25.92
N TRP A 203 9.45 -1.24 26.74
CA TRP A 203 8.08 -1.74 26.71
C TRP A 203 7.06 -0.68 27.12
N GLU A 204 7.40 0.15 28.09
CA GLU A 204 6.52 1.21 28.61
C GLU A 204 6.17 2.23 27.51
N ARG A 205 7.16 2.70 26.76
CA ARG A 205 6.95 3.62 25.65
C ARG A 205 6.18 2.98 24.51
N LEU A 206 6.47 1.72 24.20
CA LEU A 206 5.75 0.94 23.19
C LEU A 206 4.28 0.77 23.56
N LYS A 207 3.95 0.46 24.83
CA LYS A 207 2.58 0.32 25.32
C LYS A 207 1.78 1.61 25.13
N GLY A 208 2.39 2.77 25.36
CA GLY A 208 1.79 4.08 25.09
C GLY A 208 1.42 4.27 23.62
N LEU A 209 2.32 3.87 22.69
CA LEU A 209 2.06 3.92 21.26
C LEU A 209 1.02 2.88 20.79
N LEU A 210 1.05 1.68 21.36
CA LEU A 210 0.08 0.62 21.08
C LEU A 210 -1.33 0.99 21.49
N SER A 211 -1.52 1.73 22.59
CA SER A 211 -2.85 2.16 23.04
C SER A 211 -3.59 3.02 22.01
N PHE A 212 -2.86 3.76 21.18
CA PHE A 212 -3.38 4.50 20.04
C PHE A 212 -3.41 3.62 18.78
N GLY A 213 -2.32 2.89 18.50
CA GLY A 213 -2.13 2.12 17.29
C GLY A 213 -3.15 1.02 17.06
N TRP A 214 -3.58 0.30 18.13
CA TRP A 214 -4.55 -0.80 17.98
C TRP A 214 -5.91 -0.36 17.46
N LYS A 215 -6.36 0.87 17.79
CA LYS A 215 -7.63 1.42 17.29
C LYS A 215 -7.56 1.68 15.79
N MET A 216 -6.42 2.21 15.32
CA MET A 216 -6.15 2.41 13.89
C MET A 216 -6.03 1.07 13.17
N LEU A 217 -5.36 0.10 13.79
CA LEU A 217 -5.26 -1.27 13.25
C LEU A 217 -6.65 -1.89 13.06
N ALA A 218 -7.51 -1.82 14.08
CA ALA A 218 -8.86 -2.39 14.01
C ALA A 218 -9.69 -1.73 12.90
N SER A 219 -9.65 -0.40 12.77
CA SER A 219 -10.34 0.32 11.70
C SER A 219 -9.82 -0.08 10.32
N ALA A 220 -8.49 -0.07 10.13
CA ALA A 220 -7.88 -0.44 8.86
C ALA A 220 -8.12 -1.91 8.49
N LEU A 221 -8.18 -2.81 9.49
CA LEU A 221 -8.51 -4.21 9.27
C LEU A 221 -9.95 -4.39 8.78
N LEU A 222 -10.90 -3.69 9.40
CA LEU A 222 -12.31 -3.71 8.97
C LEU A 222 -12.47 -3.16 7.55
N ASP A 223 -11.84 -2.04 7.24
CA ASP A 223 -11.85 -1.46 5.90
C ASP A 223 -11.24 -2.41 4.87
N THR A 224 -10.13 -3.05 5.20
CA THR A 224 -9.46 -3.99 4.30
C THR A 224 -10.28 -5.26 4.10
N LEU A 225 -10.89 -5.81 5.14
CA LEU A 225 -11.79 -6.97 5.03
C LEU A 225 -13.00 -6.62 4.18
N TYR A 226 -13.63 -5.47 4.42
CA TYR A 226 -14.77 -5.01 3.64
C TYR A 226 -14.40 -4.81 2.17
N GLY A 227 -13.28 -4.15 1.88
CA GLY A 227 -12.80 -3.92 0.51
C GLY A 227 -12.45 -5.19 -0.27
N ASN A 228 -12.09 -6.27 0.43
CA ASN A 228 -11.69 -7.53 -0.20
C ASN A 228 -12.75 -8.64 -0.15
N ILE A 229 -13.91 -8.41 0.48
CA ILE A 229 -14.93 -9.45 0.67
C ILE A 229 -15.46 -10.00 -0.66
N CYS A 230 -15.67 -9.14 -1.65
CA CYS A 230 -16.10 -9.56 -2.99
C CYS A 230 -15.04 -10.46 -3.66
N SER A 231 -13.77 -10.10 -3.55
CA SER A 231 -12.68 -10.91 -4.11
C SER A 231 -12.58 -12.29 -3.45
N LEU A 232 -12.79 -12.37 -2.12
CA LEU A 232 -12.85 -13.65 -1.39
C LEU A 232 -13.99 -14.53 -1.85
N ILE A 233 -15.19 -13.96 -2.02
CA ILE A 233 -16.39 -14.69 -2.44
C ILE A 233 -16.24 -15.15 -3.89
N ILE A 234 -15.83 -14.27 -4.80
CA ILE A 234 -15.64 -14.60 -6.22
C ILE A 234 -14.58 -15.69 -6.36
N GLY A 235 -13.44 -15.55 -5.68
CA GLY A 235 -12.38 -16.56 -5.72
C GLY A 235 -12.78 -17.93 -5.19
N LYS A 236 -13.80 -18.01 -4.29
CA LYS A 236 -14.31 -19.28 -3.78
C LYS A 236 -15.42 -19.89 -4.65
N MET A 237 -16.31 -19.05 -5.17
CA MET A 237 -17.53 -19.49 -5.84
C MET A 237 -17.41 -19.57 -7.37
N TYR A 238 -16.43 -18.85 -7.93
CA TYR A 238 -16.19 -18.75 -9.37
C TYR A 238 -14.75 -19.17 -9.71
N SER A 239 -14.35 -18.99 -10.95
CA SER A 239 -12.99 -19.33 -11.40
C SER A 239 -11.95 -18.26 -11.04
N SER A 240 -10.67 -18.64 -11.04
CA SER A 240 -9.55 -17.67 -10.89
C SER A 240 -9.55 -16.63 -12.01
N ALA A 241 -9.96 -17.00 -13.22
CA ALA A 241 -10.09 -16.09 -14.34
C ALA A 241 -11.18 -15.03 -14.09
N ASP A 242 -12.35 -15.42 -13.56
CA ASP A 242 -13.41 -14.47 -13.21
C ASP A 242 -12.95 -13.45 -12.17
N LEU A 243 -12.20 -13.94 -11.17
CA LEU A 243 -11.59 -13.05 -10.16
C LEU A 243 -10.58 -12.09 -10.79
N ALA A 244 -9.79 -12.54 -11.76
CA ALA A 244 -8.85 -11.69 -12.49
C ALA A 244 -9.59 -10.59 -13.24
N TYR A 245 -10.66 -10.93 -13.98
CA TYR A 245 -11.47 -9.94 -14.71
C TYR A 245 -12.12 -8.93 -13.76
N TYR A 246 -12.67 -9.40 -12.64
CA TYR A 246 -13.22 -8.51 -11.61
C TYR A 246 -12.19 -7.52 -11.08
N ASN A 247 -11.03 -8.01 -10.65
CA ASN A 247 -10.00 -7.16 -10.06
C ASN A 247 -9.37 -6.20 -11.07
N GLN A 248 -9.16 -6.63 -12.32
CA GLN A 248 -8.65 -5.74 -13.36
C GLN A 248 -9.68 -4.68 -13.75
N GLY A 249 -10.97 -5.05 -13.82
CA GLY A 249 -12.05 -4.12 -14.07
C GLY A 249 -12.20 -3.07 -12.95
N ASP A 250 -12.10 -3.47 -11.69
CA ASP A 250 -12.18 -2.58 -10.52
C ASP A 250 -10.99 -1.61 -10.41
N LYS A 251 -9.84 -1.98 -10.95
CA LYS A 251 -8.60 -1.19 -10.86
C LYS A 251 -8.73 0.21 -11.45
N PHE A 252 -9.41 0.37 -12.58
CA PHE A 252 -9.54 1.68 -13.25
C PHE A 252 -10.46 2.64 -12.47
N PRO A 253 -11.69 2.26 -12.08
CA PRO A 253 -12.54 3.09 -11.25
C PRO A 253 -11.90 3.43 -9.90
N SER A 254 -11.26 2.45 -9.26
CA SER A 254 -10.62 2.60 -7.95
C SER A 254 -9.48 3.60 -7.97
N VAL A 255 -8.66 3.64 -9.02
CA VAL A 255 -7.58 4.65 -9.15
C VAL A 255 -8.17 6.07 -9.20
N ILE A 256 -9.23 6.28 -9.97
CA ILE A 256 -9.89 7.59 -10.07
C ILE A 256 -10.51 7.98 -8.72
N ALA A 257 -11.31 7.09 -8.13
CA ALA A 257 -11.99 7.32 -6.88
C ALA A 257 -11.03 7.63 -5.72
N ASN A 258 -9.99 6.82 -5.57
CA ASN A 258 -9.02 6.97 -4.49
C ASN A 258 -8.21 8.26 -4.61
N ASN A 259 -7.77 8.64 -5.82
CA ASN A 259 -7.02 9.88 -6.00
C ASN A 259 -7.86 11.13 -5.70
N ILE A 260 -9.13 11.15 -6.11
CA ILE A 260 -10.04 12.26 -5.85
C ILE A 260 -10.35 12.35 -4.35
N ASN A 261 -10.75 11.23 -3.72
CA ASN A 261 -11.07 11.20 -2.31
C ASN A 261 -9.87 11.58 -1.44
N THR A 262 -8.70 11.00 -1.67
CA THR A 262 -7.46 11.34 -0.93
C THR A 262 -7.11 12.83 -1.07
N SER A 263 -7.33 13.43 -2.24
CA SER A 263 -7.08 14.86 -2.47
C SER A 263 -8.05 15.74 -1.68
N ILE A 264 -9.32 15.37 -1.64
CA ILE A 264 -10.35 16.08 -0.87
C ILE A 264 -10.09 15.93 0.62
N ASP A 265 -9.82 14.72 1.11
CA ASP A 265 -9.60 14.42 2.53
C ASP A 265 -8.36 15.13 3.07
N SER A 266 -7.32 15.27 2.26
CA SER A 266 -6.09 15.96 2.65
C SER A 266 -6.30 17.45 2.99
N VAL A 267 -7.33 18.07 2.42
CA VAL A 267 -7.71 19.47 2.67
C VAL A 267 -8.84 19.56 3.70
N LEU A 268 -9.81 18.64 3.59
CA LEU A 268 -11.02 18.67 4.40
C LEU A 268 -10.73 18.37 5.88
N LEU A 269 -9.96 17.34 6.17
CA LEU A 269 -9.63 16.91 7.53
C LEU A 269 -9.00 18.03 8.40
N PRO A 270 -7.91 18.69 7.97
CA PRO A 270 -7.31 19.77 8.74
C PRO A 270 -8.25 20.99 8.91
N THR A 271 -9.04 21.27 7.86
CA THR A 271 -9.96 22.42 7.89
C THR A 271 -11.14 22.17 8.84
N MET A 272 -11.68 20.94 8.85
CA MET A 272 -12.74 20.55 9.79
C MET A 272 -12.24 20.50 11.24
N ALA A 273 -11.01 20.06 11.47
CA ALA A 273 -10.40 20.05 12.80
C ALA A 273 -10.29 21.47 13.39
N GLY A 274 -10.07 22.49 12.55
CA GLY A 274 -10.02 23.88 13.00
C GLY A 274 -11.37 24.49 13.36
N VAL A 275 -12.50 23.84 13.02
CA VAL A 275 -13.88 24.34 13.26
C VAL A 275 -14.77 23.27 13.90
N GLN A 276 -14.18 22.29 14.58
CA GLN A 276 -14.89 21.13 15.15
C GLN A 276 -15.98 21.49 16.16
N ASP A 277 -15.88 22.65 16.79
CA ASP A 277 -16.84 23.14 17.78
C ASP A 277 -18.11 23.76 17.14
N ASP A 278 -18.08 24.05 15.82
CA ASP A 278 -19.21 24.58 15.06
C ASP A 278 -19.81 23.47 14.15
N SER A 279 -20.77 22.73 14.68
CA SER A 279 -21.45 21.63 13.99
C SER A 279 -22.10 22.07 12.67
N SER A 280 -22.59 23.32 12.57
CA SER A 280 -23.23 23.86 11.35
C SER A 280 -22.22 24.03 10.24
N ARG A 281 -21.06 24.56 10.54
CA ARG A 281 -19.92 24.73 9.64
C ARG A 281 -19.37 23.40 9.17
N VAL A 282 -19.13 22.47 10.10
CA VAL A 282 -18.68 21.09 9.77
C VAL A 282 -19.65 20.44 8.78
N LYS A 283 -20.98 20.51 9.04
CA LYS A 283 -22.01 19.96 8.15
C LYS A 283 -22.01 20.64 6.76
N ALA A 284 -21.85 21.94 6.70
CA ALA A 284 -21.79 22.67 5.44
C ALA A 284 -20.55 22.29 4.62
N MET A 285 -19.39 22.13 5.27
CA MET A 285 -18.15 21.70 4.63
C MET A 285 -18.24 20.27 4.10
N THR A 286 -18.77 19.34 4.89
CA THR A 286 -19.01 17.95 4.47
C THR A 286 -19.92 17.89 3.24
N ARG A 287 -21.05 18.64 3.26
CA ARG A 287 -21.97 18.72 2.12
C ARG A 287 -21.29 19.26 0.86
N ARG A 288 -20.44 20.29 1.03
CA ARG A 288 -19.68 20.86 -0.08
C ARG A 288 -18.65 19.85 -0.64
N ALA A 289 -17.95 19.14 0.22
CA ALA A 289 -17.00 18.10 -0.17
C ALA A 289 -17.68 16.96 -0.96
N ILE A 290 -18.81 16.46 -0.48
CA ILE A 290 -19.59 15.42 -1.20
C ILE A 290 -20.03 15.94 -2.58
N LYS A 291 -20.58 17.14 -2.65
CA LYS A 291 -21.02 17.74 -3.93
C LYS A 291 -19.84 17.88 -4.90
N THR A 292 -18.69 18.37 -4.44
CA THR A 292 -17.50 18.57 -5.28
C THR A 292 -16.95 17.24 -5.75
N SER A 293 -16.85 16.25 -4.87
CA SER A 293 -16.41 14.88 -5.21
C SER A 293 -17.32 14.29 -6.28
N THR A 294 -18.63 14.29 -6.05
CA THR A 294 -19.62 13.75 -7.01
C THR A 294 -19.57 14.47 -8.35
N TYR A 295 -19.45 15.81 -8.35
CA TYR A 295 -19.40 16.58 -9.57
C TYR A 295 -18.18 16.29 -10.44
N ILE A 296 -17.05 15.93 -9.82
CA ILE A 296 -15.83 15.52 -10.53
C ILE A 296 -15.88 14.04 -10.92
N MET A 297 -16.33 13.19 -10.00
CA MET A 297 -16.32 11.75 -10.21
C MET A 297 -17.36 11.29 -11.25
N ALA A 298 -18.58 11.83 -11.22
CA ALA A 298 -19.65 11.37 -12.10
C ALA A 298 -19.29 11.46 -13.60
N PRO A 299 -18.80 12.60 -14.15
CA PRO A 299 -18.42 12.63 -15.55
C PRO A 299 -17.23 11.76 -15.89
N LEU A 300 -16.25 11.60 -14.97
CA LEU A 300 -15.10 10.72 -15.19
C LEU A 300 -15.52 9.25 -15.22
N MET A 301 -16.39 8.82 -14.32
CA MET A 301 -16.91 7.45 -14.30
C MET A 301 -17.80 7.16 -15.49
N MET A 302 -18.63 8.12 -15.93
CA MET A 302 -19.41 7.99 -17.16
C MET A 302 -18.50 7.89 -18.38
N GLY A 303 -17.48 8.75 -18.49
CA GLY A 303 -16.49 8.68 -19.55
C GLY A 303 -15.76 7.33 -19.58
N LEU A 304 -15.36 6.81 -18.42
CA LEU A 304 -14.74 5.49 -18.30
C LEU A 304 -15.70 4.36 -18.74
N ALA A 305 -16.98 4.45 -18.38
CA ALA A 305 -17.99 3.47 -18.80
C ALA A 305 -18.18 3.45 -20.32
N PHE A 306 -18.23 4.63 -20.96
CA PHE A 306 -18.33 4.72 -22.42
C PHE A 306 -17.07 4.24 -23.15
N CYS A 307 -15.89 4.42 -22.54
CA CYS A 307 -14.62 3.98 -23.10
C CYS A 307 -14.20 2.56 -22.64
N ALA A 308 -15.07 1.84 -21.91
CA ALA A 308 -14.71 0.55 -21.32
C ALA A 308 -14.29 -0.49 -22.38
N GLU A 309 -15.04 -0.60 -23.48
CA GLU A 309 -14.74 -1.57 -24.55
C GLU A 309 -13.37 -1.31 -25.23
N PRO A 310 -13.02 -0.10 -25.69
CA PRO A 310 -11.70 0.16 -26.27
C PRO A 310 -10.54 0.09 -25.26
N ILE A 311 -10.81 0.22 -23.96
CA ILE A 311 -9.78 0.08 -22.91
C ILE A 311 -9.44 -1.40 -22.64
N VAL A 312 -10.43 -2.29 -22.78
CA VAL A 312 -10.27 -3.73 -22.50
C VAL A 312 -9.73 -4.50 -23.70
N ARG A 313 -9.96 -4.01 -24.92
CA ARG A 313 -9.38 -4.56 -26.16
C ARG A 313 -7.92 -4.17 -26.32
#